data_5180c16d1939bb7fd5c067162d062f9d
#
_entry.id   5180c16d1939bb7fd5c067162d062f9d
#
_cell.length_a   1.000
_cell.length_b   1.000
_cell.length_c   1.000
_cell.angle_alpha   90.00
_cell.angle_beta   90.00
_cell.angle_gamma   90.00
#
_symmetry.space_group_name_H-M   'P 1'
#
loop_
_entity.id
_entity.type
_entity.pdbx_description
1 polymer ?
#
loop_
_entity_poly.entity_id
_entity_poly.type
_entity_poly.pdbx_seq_one_letter_code
_entity_poly.pdbx_strand_id
1 'polypeptide(L)'
;MGYRISLAMLVLFAVCRTAPAEFPLTAKPEVLEAWKDMRFGMFLCWGPVTLTGKEIGWSRGAPSWGRRKGMRGGKGPTPAKVYDELYTKWKPDKFDAESWVKIAKDAGQKYLIFLVKHHDGFCLYDTKLTDYKSTGPKSAWKVDAMKAVADACHKHDLKLIIYYSQPDWHHPDYLGENHQRYIKYLHGQVRELLTNYGKIDGLWFDNLRGRGDNPPAAKLWAAEKLFTMARKLQPHLIINDRCGLKADFYTPEQHVGRSDTKRAWESCITLGTQWSWKPDDKLKPYTDGLRMLILCAVGDGNLALNTNPMPDGRIEPRQVESFAKIGKWMRKYGQSIYSTRGGPFISPDRDARRFNSARDGFKLPSKRWWGGSTHKGKTVYLHILRWPGEVITLPPIGRKIVSYSVLTGGKAIVKQTADGITVSVAKKDRDELDTIVKLELDGPAAGLTPGRLPSKSLAFDCKASASGVWPNPHLPASLAFDDDMTTRWGGAPDSKSGWLAVDLGAEKTFSSVFVSEAYDRVGKFELQTKTGDSWRTFYTGSKIGESFTASFKPVTARHVRLNIIEASHVPTIWEVQFFGAEKGK
;
A
#
# COMPACT_ATOMS: atom_id res chain seq x y z
N MET A 1 -26.96 -87.65 14.59
CA MET A 1 -26.68 -86.42 15.38
C MET A 1 -25.99 -85.41 14.51
N GLY A 2 -26.79 -84.54 13.94
CA GLY A 2 -26.29 -83.51 13.01
C GLY A 2 -26.34 -82.13 13.66
N TYR A 3 -25.20 -81.46 13.79
CA TYR A 3 -25.10 -80.10 14.28
C TYR A 3 -25.26 -79.15 13.08
N ARG A 4 -26.31 -78.31 13.11
CA ARG A 4 -26.48 -77.13 12.20
C ARG A 4 -25.76 -75.96 12.84
N ILE A 5 -24.75 -75.41 12.16
CA ILE A 5 -24.10 -74.16 12.50
C ILE A 5 -24.82 -73.05 11.75
N SER A 6 -25.52 -72.16 12.45
CA SER A 6 -26.12 -70.95 11.89
C SER A 6 -25.07 -69.84 11.85
N LEU A 7 -24.70 -69.37 10.65
CA LEU A 7 -23.80 -68.26 10.44
C LEU A 7 -24.61 -66.96 10.50
N ALA A 8 -24.47 -66.17 11.56
CA ALA A 8 -25.08 -64.85 11.67
C ALA A 8 -24.15 -63.83 10.98
N MET A 9 -24.65 -63.29 9.88
CA MET A 9 -23.96 -62.24 9.10
C MET A 9 -24.17 -60.88 9.80
N LEU A 10 -23.15 -60.35 10.45
CA LEU A 10 -23.15 -59.00 11.03
C LEU A 10 -22.90 -57.97 9.91
N VAL A 11 -23.94 -57.27 9.47
CA VAL A 11 -23.78 -56.14 8.54
C VAL A 11 -23.38 -54.90 9.32
N LEU A 12 -22.08 -54.53 9.26
CA LEU A 12 -21.57 -53.26 9.77
C LEU A 12 -21.99 -52.14 8.82
N PHE A 13 -22.99 -51.35 9.19
CA PHE A 13 -23.21 -50.05 8.54
C PHE A 13 -22.11 -49.07 8.92
N ALA A 14 -21.11 -48.89 8.06
CA ALA A 14 -20.17 -47.81 8.16
C ALA A 14 -20.91 -46.49 7.86
N VAL A 15 -21.31 -45.76 8.91
CA VAL A 15 -21.77 -44.40 8.80
C VAL A 15 -20.56 -43.53 8.42
N CYS A 16 -20.40 -43.30 7.11
CA CYS A 16 -19.44 -42.35 6.62
C CYS A 16 -19.87 -40.95 7.10
N ARG A 17 -19.36 -40.52 8.26
CA ARG A 17 -19.47 -39.13 8.68
C ARG A 17 -18.59 -38.33 7.72
N THR A 18 -19.18 -37.77 6.65
CA THR A 18 -18.54 -36.71 5.90
C THR A 18 -18.28 -35.55 6.88
N ALA A 19 -17.01 -35.26 7.15
CA ALA A 19 -16.63 -34.07 7.87
C ALA A 19 -17.32 -32.88 7.14
N PRO A 20 -17.92 -31.93 7.86
CA PRO A 20 -18.53 -30.77 7.23
C PRO A 20 -17.46 -30.09 6.38
N ALA A 21 -17.75 -29.83 5.11
CA ALA A 21 -16.85 -29.13 4.19
C ALA A 21 -16.39 -27.85 4.88
N GLU A 22 -15.11 -27.76 5.18
CA GLU A 22 -14.51 -26.60 5.82
C GLU A 22 -14.54 -25.45 4.80
N PHE A 23 -15.33 -24.40 5.07
CA PHE A 23 -15.37 -23.24 4.19
C PHE A 23 -13.98 -22.60 4.16
N PRO A 24 -13.46 -22.28 2.94
CA PRO A 24 -12.13 -21.72 2.81
C PRO A 24 -12.04 -20.34 3.50
N LEU A 25 -10.94 -20.07 4.22
CA LEU A 25 -10.71 -18.79 4.88
C LEU A 25 -10.32 -17.67 3.91
N THR A 26 -10.01 -18.01 2.64
CA THR A 26 -9.66 -17.08 1.57
C THR A 26 -10.69 -17.09 0.44
N ALA A 27 -10.76 -15.99 -0.30
CA ALA A 27 -11.59 -15.87 -1.48
C ALA A 27 -11.11 -16.82 -2.59
N LYS A 28 -12.02 -17.20 -3.48
CA LYS A 28 -11.63 -17.90 -4.72
C LYS A 28 -10.75 -17.00 -5.58
N PRO A 29 -9.78 -17.55 -6.34
CA PRO A 29 -8.87 -16.76 -7.17
C PRO A 29 -9.58 -15.79 -8.12
N GLU A 30 -10.66 -16.22 -8.76
CA GLU A 30 -11.41 -15.38 -9.70
C GLU A 30 -12.09 -14.17 -9.03
N VAL A 31 -12.50 -14.31 -7.76
CA VAL A 31 -13.08 -13.20 -6.98
C VAL A 31 -11.99 -12.17 -6.63
N LEU A 32 -10.81 -12.67 -6.23
CA LEU A 32 -9.68 -11.81 -5.89
C LEU A 32 -9.16 -11.07 -7.13
N GLU A 33 -9.05 -11.75 -8.29
CA GLU A 33 -8.63 -11.11 -9.53
C GLU A 33 -9.65 -10.07 -10.01
N ALA A 34 -10.95 -10.33 -9.90
CA ALA A 34 -11.98 -9.36 -10.21
C ALA A 34 -11.91 -8.11 -9.32
N TRP A 35 -11.56 -8.27 -8.04
CA TRP A 35 -11.32 -7.14 -7.15
C TRP A 35 -10.04 -6.38 -7.52
N LYS A 36 -8.96 -7.07 -7.87
CA LYS A 36 -7.72 -6.44 -8.37
C LYS A 36 -7.98 -5.61 -9.63
N ASP A 37 -8.87 -6.07 -10.51
CA ASP A 37 -9.24 -5.37 -11.75
C ASP A 37 -9.88 -4.01 -11.50
N MET A 38 -10.51 -3.81 -10.36
CA MET A 38 -11.18 -2.55 -10.01
C MET A 38 -10.21 -1.40 -9.73
N ARG A 39 -9.04 -1.65 -9.17
CA ARG A 39 -7.93 -0.71 -8.88
C ARG A 39 -8.27 0.49 -8.01
N PHE A 40 -9.46 1.05 -8.08
CA PHE A 40 -9.80 2.32 -7.44
C PHE A 40 -11.15 2.25 -6.72
N GLY A 41 -11.16 2.58 -5.42
CA GLY A 41 -12.33 2.65 -4.56
C GLY A 41 -12.45 3.94 -3.77
N MET A 42 -13.68 4.26 -3.34
CA MET A 42 -13.99 5.31 -2.38
C MET A 42 -14.00 4.73 -0.97
N PHE A 43 -13.43 5.45 -0.01
CA PHE A 43 -13.52 5.09 1.40
C PHE A 43 -14.28 6.19 2.17
N LEU A 44 -15.47 5.88 2.64
CA LEU A 44 -16.34 6.81 3.37
C LEU A 44 -16.23 6.60 4.88
N CYS A 45 -15.69 7.61 5.58
CA CYS A 45 -15.67 7.68 7.04
C CYS A 45 -16.59 8.80 7.51
N TRP A 46 -17.65 8.44 8.24
CA TRP A 46 -18.68 9.37 8.63
C TRP A 46 -19.34 8.98 9.96
N GLY A 47 -19.97 9.95 10.63
CA GLY A 47 -20.69 9.74 11.87
C GLY A 47 -20.90 11.02 12.68
N PRO A 48 -21.48 10.92 13.89
CA PRO A 48 -21.80 12.08 14.75
C PRO A 48 -20.61 12.96 15.11
N VAL A 49 -19.39 12.42 15.11
CA VAL A 49 -18.16 13.16 15.40
C VAL A 49 -17.93 14.34 14.45
N THR A 50 -18.52 14.30 13.24
CA THR A 50 -18.44 15.41 12.28
C THR A 50 -18.98 16.74 12.81
N LEU A 51 -19.89 16.71 13.78
CA LEU A 51 -20.33 17.90 14.52
C LEU A 51 -19.19 18.65 15.22
N THR A 52 -18.10 17.95 15.52
CA THR A 52 -16.95 18.51 16.25
C THR A 52 -15.79 18.90 15.32
N GLY A 53 -15.80 18.47 14.06
CA GLY A 53 -14.67 18.62 13.14
C GLY A 53 -13.41 17.87 13.58
N LYS A 54 -13.52 16.88 14.50
CA LYS A 54 -12.40 16.12 15.04
C LYS A 54 -12.37 14.70 14.48
N GLU A 55 -11.24 13.99 14.71
CA GLU A 55 -11.01 12.63 14.20
C GLU A 55 -11.99 11.60 14.75
N ILE A 56 -12.52 10.75 13.89
CA ILE A 56 -13.49 9.71 14.24
C ILE A 56 -12.86 8.69 15.21
N GLY A 57 -13.61 8.34 16.26
CA GLY A 57 -13.16 7.43 17.30
C GLY A 57 -11.97 7.99 18.11
N TRP A 58 -10.87 8.34 17.44
CA TRP A 58 -9.63 8.76 18.08
C TRP A 58 -9.73 10.06 18.88
N SER A 59 -10.65 10.95 18.54
CA SER A 59 -10.90 12.16 19.34
C SER A 59 -11.68 11.90 20.63
N ARG A 60 -12.28 10.70 20.80
CA ARG A 60 -12.96 10.27 22.01
C ARG A 60 -11.94 10.00 23.13
N GLY A 61 -12.13 10.61 24.28
CA GLY A 61 -11.35 10.30 25.49
C GLY A 61 -11.68 8.93 26.06
N ALA A 62 -10.77 8.38 26.86
CA ALA A 62 -11.03 7.14 27.59
C ALA A 62 -12.06 7.42 28.71
N PRO A 63 -13.08 6.56 28.91
CA PRO A 63 -13.94 6.64 30.08
C PRO A 63 -13.12 6.38 31.36
N SER A 64 -13.54 6.95 32.48
CA SER A 64 -12.85 6.80 33.76
C SER A 64 -12.66 5.34 34.19
N TRP A 65 -13.58 4.43 33.82
CA TRP A 65 -13.51 3.00 34.04
C TRP A 65 -12.59 2.24 33.05
N GLY A 66 -12.25 2.86 31.89
CA GLY A 66 -11.46 2.26 30.81
C GLY A 66 -9.94 2.28 31.01
N ARG A 67 -9.45 2.76 32.17
CA ARG A 67 -8.00 2.83 32.49
C ARG A 67 -7.40 1.49 32.95
N ARG A 68 -8.12 0.39 32.90
CA ARG A 68 -7.56 -0.94 33.20
C ARG A 68 -6.43 -1.25 32.20
N LYS A 69 -5.33 -1.79 32.74
CA LYS A 69 -4.12 -2.18 31.99
C LYS A 69 -4.49 -2.97 30.70
N GLY A 70 -4.28 -2.37 29.52
CA GLY A 70 -4.57 -3.01 28.23
C GLY A 70 -5.83 -2.54 27.50
N MET A 71 -6.75 -1.80 28.11
CA MET A 71 -7.88 -1.17 27.41
C MET A 71 -7.40 0.13 26.76
N ARG A 72 -7.27 0.14 25.46
CA ARG A 72 -7.05 1.36 24.68
C ARG A 72 -8.41 1.97 24.36
N GLY A 73 -8.96 2.75 25.29
CA GLY A 73 -9.93 3.76 24.93
C GLY A 73 -9.25 4.87 24.13
N GLY A 74 -9.97 5.64 23.34
CA GLY A 74 -9.42 6.81 22.68
C GLY A 74 -8.71 7.71 23.68
N LYS A 75 -7.58 8.28 23.28
CA LYS A 75 -6.82 9.27 24.07
C LYS A 75 -7.17 10.70 23.68
N GLY A 76 -8.28 10.87 22.96
CA GLY A 76 -8.67 12.14 22.39
C GLY A 76 -9.11 13.18 23.42
N PRO A 77 -9.18 14.44 23.00
CA PRO A 77 -9.51 15.56 23.89
C PRO A 77 -11.01 15.66 24.23
N THR A 78 -11.89 14.91 23.53
CA THR A 78 -13.33 14.96 23.78
C THR A 78 -13.71 13.97 24.87
N PRO A 79 -14.22 14.40 26.04
CA PRO A 79 -14.65 13.47 27.08
C PRO A 79 -15.63 12.42 26.54
N ALA A 80 -15.47 11.15 26.95
CA ALA A 80 -16.27 10.04 26.43
C ALA A 80 -17.77 10.30 26.50
N LYS A 81 -18.27 10.82 27.65
CA LYS A 81 -19.68 11.17 27.81
C LYS A 81 -20.18 12.19 26.79
N VAL A 82 -19.37 13.21 26.48
CA VAL A 82 -19.71 14.22 25.47
C VAL A 82 -19.72 13.63 24.08
N TYR A 83 -18.69 12.82 23.76
CA TYR A 83 -18.57 12.15 22.47
C TYR A 83 -19.74 11.19 22.21
N ASP A 84 -20.05 10.36 23.20
CA ASP A 84 -21.08 9.32 23.12
C ASP A 84 -22.51 9.90 23.07
N GLU A 85 -22.70 11.18 23.38
CA GLU A 85 -23.98 11.91 23.27
C GLU A 85 -24.14 12.69 21.94
N LEU A 86 -23.08 12.78 21.09
CA LEU A 86 -23.16 13.55 19.83
C LEU A 86 -24.31 13.11 18.92
N TYR A 87 -24.60 11.81 18.87
CA TYR A 87 -25.66 11.25 18.01
C TYR A 87 -27.07 11.71 18.41
N THR A 88 -27.28 12.18 19.64
CA THR A 88 -28.58 12.72 20.10
C THR A 88 -28.90 14.09 19.50
N LYS A 89 -27.89 14.75 18.92
CA LYS A 89 -27.99 16.07 18.26
C LYS A 89 -27.66 16.01 16.77
N TRP A 90 -27.10 14.88 16.30
CA TRP A 90 -26.67 14.73 14.93
C TRP A 90 -27.84 14.38 14.01
N LYS A 91 -28.13 15.30 13.10
CA LYS A 91 -29.25 15.18 12.16
C LYS A 91 -28.81 15.61 10.77
N PRO A 92 -28.24 14.72 9.98
CA PRO A 92 -27.76 15.01 8.62
C PRO A 92 -28.92 15.09 7.62
N ASP A 93 -29.66 16.19 7.64
CA ASP A 93 -30.88 16.39 6.85
C ASP A 93 -30.67 16.43 5.33
N LYS A 94 -29.40 16.56 4.89
CA LYS A 94 -29.02 16.56 3.46
C LYS A 94 -28.32 15.28 3.04
N PHE A 95 -28.43 14.23 3.85
CA PHE A 95 -27.89 12.92 3.48
C PHE A 95 -28.63 12.37 2.26
N ASP A 96 -27.84 12.02 1.24
CA ASP A 96 -28.30 11.38 0.03
C ASP A 96 -27.26 10.33 -0.44
N ALA A 97 -27.54 9.07 -0.15
CA ALA A 97 -26.67 7.95 -0.50
C ALA A 97 -26.47 7.80 -2.01
N GLU A 98 -27.51 8.11 -2.80
CA GLU A 98 -27.41 8.05 -4.26
C GLU A 98 -26.45 9.09 -4.81
N SER A 99 -26.44 10.30 -4.25
CA SER A 99 -25.46 11.34 -4.56
C SER A 99 -24.03 10.88 -4.27
N TRP A 100 -23.79 10.20 -3.13
CA TRP A 100 -22.46 9.68 -2.80
C TRP A 100 -21.98 8.64 -3.81
N VAL A 101 -22.87 7.70 -4.18
CA VAL A 101 -22.56 6.67 -5.18
C VAL A 101 -22.29 7.27 -6.55
N LYS A 102 -23.06 8.29 -6.98
CA LYS A 102 -22.83 9.01 -8.23
C LYS A 102 -21.46 9.70 -8.24
N ILE A 103 -21.11 10.39 -7.14
CA ILE A 103 -19.76 11.02 -7.00
C ILE A 103 -18.66 9.98 -7.16
N ALA A 104 -18.79 8.80 -6.53
CA ALA A 104 -17.82 7.72 -6.66
C ALA A 104 -17.71 7.22 -8.11
N LYS A 105 -18.83 6.99 -8.78
CA LYS A 105 -18.86 6.54 -10.18
C LYS A 105 -18.28 7.58 -11.13
N ASP A 106 -18.61 8.85 -10.93
CA ASP A 106 -18.11 9.96 -11.74
C ASP A 106 -16.59 10.15 -11.57
N ALA A 107 -16.07 9.84 -10.38
CA ALA A 107 -14.62 9.78 -10.11
C ALA A 107 -13.93 8.57 -10.77
N GLY A 108 -14.68 7.61 -11.30
CA GLY A 108 -14.16 6.36 -11.87
C GLY A 108 -13.93 5.26 -10.82
N GLN A 109 -14.38 5.45 -9.58
CA GLN A 109 -14.26 4.41 -8.54
C GLN A 109 -15.18 3.23 -8.85
N LYS A 110 -14.73 2.01 -8.56
CA LYS A 110 -15.41 0.76 -8.88
C LYS A 110 -16.05 0.09 -7.67
N TYR A 111 -15.68 0.53 -6.49
CA TYR A 111 -16.25 0.08 -5.23
C TYR A 111 -16.27 1.20 -4.21
N LEU A 112 -17.13 1.04 -3.22
CA LEU A 112 -17.27 1.92 -2.09
C LEU A 112 -17.07 1.13 -0.80
N ILE A 113 -16.15 1.59 0.07
CA ILE A 113 -15.96 1.08 1.42
C ILE A 113 -16.74 2.00 2.34
N PHE A 114 -17.82 1.50 2.95
CA PHE A 114 -18.65 2.27 3.86
C PHE A 114 -18.38 1.88 5.30
N LEU A 115 -18.01 2.87 6.11
CA LEU A 115 -17.78 2.70 7.54
C LEU A 115 -19.13 2.61 8.27
N VAL A 116 -19.51 1.40 8.70
CA VAL A 116 -20.78 1.16 9.43
C VAL A 116 -20.62 1.27 10.95
N LYS A 117 -19.41 1.02 11.46
CA LYS A 117 -19.05 1.19 12.88
C LYS A 117 -17.55 1.41 13.02
N HIS A 118 -17.13 2.49 13.68
CA HIS A 118 -15.73 2.73 14.06
C HIS A 118 -15.42 2.23 15.48
N HIS A 119 -14.24 2.51 16.00
CA HIS A 119 -13.79 2.12 17.35
C HIS A 119 -14.64 2.73 18.48
N ASP A 120 -15.36 3.81 18.22
CA ASP A 120 -16.28 4.45 19.15
C ASP A 120 -17.57 3.65 19.39
N GLY A 121 -17.84 2.65 18.55
CA GLY A 121 -18.96 1.73 18.69
C GLY A 121 -20.28 2.23 18.10
N PHE A 122 -20.36 3.47 17.57
CA PHE A 122 -21.59 3.99 16.99
C PHE A 122 -21.92 3.27 15.66
N CYS A 123 -23.14 2.74 15.55
CA CYS A 123 -23.60 1.98 14.39
C CYS A 123 -24.44 2.85 13.43
N LEU A 124 -24.01 2.95 12.17
CA LEU A 124 -24.75 3.63 11.10
C LEU A 124 -25.80 2.72 10.41
N TYR A 125 -26.29 1.71 11.12
CA TYR A 125 -27.25 0.72 10.62
C TYR A 125 -28.17 0.23 11.74
N ASP A 126 -29.32 -0.37 11.37
CA ASP A 126 -30.35 -0.82 12.29
C ASP A 126 -30.01 -2.18 12.93
N THR A 127 -28.90 -2.28 13.68
CA THR A 127 -28.58 -3.47 14.47
C THR A 127 -29.62 -3.68 15.60
N LYS A 128 -29.92 -4.94 15.91
CA LYS A 128 -30.75 -5.30 17.07
C LYS A 128 -29.95 -5.51 18.35
N LEU A 129 -28.62 -5.37 18.28
CA LEU A 129 -27.71 -5.76 19.36
C LEU A 129 -27.28 -4.57 20.24
N THR A 130 -27.57 -3.33 19.84
CA THR A 130 -27.33 -2.13 20.64
C THR A 130 -28.29 -1.00 20.28
N ASP A 131 -28.56 -0.11 21.23
CA ASP A 131 -29.27 1.14 21.02
C ASP A 131 -28.36 2.31 20.61
N TYR A 132 -27.03 2.11 20.65
CA TYR A 132 -26.05 3.11 20.23
C TYR A 132 -25.88 3.07 18.71
N LYS A 133 -26.90 3.52 18.01
CA LYS A 133 -27.04 3.45 16.56
C LYS A 133 -27.85 4.60 15.98
N SER A 134 -27.77 4.82 14.66
CA SER A 134 -28.47 5.90 13.97
C SER A 134 -29.98 5.80 14.06
N THR A 135 -30.55 4.59 14.13
CA THR A 135 -32.00 4.35 14.33
C THR A 135 -32.39 4.21 15.81
N GLY A 136 -31.43 4.33 16.74
CA GLY A 136 -31.63 4.09 18.16
C GLY A 136 -32.63 5.05 18.82
N PRO A 137 -33.19 4.70 20.00
CA PRO A 137 -34.25 5.48 20.63
C PRO A 137 -33.85 6.92 20.93
N LYS A 138 -32.59 7.17 21.27
CA LYS A 138 -32.05 8.51 21.57
C LYS A 138 -31.45 9.22 20.34
N SER A 139 -31.37 8.58 19.18
CA SER A 139 -30.83 9.23 17.98
C SER A 139 -31.77 10.32 17.47
N ALA A 140 -31.19 11.46 17.06
CA ALA A 140 -31.96 12.53 16.42
C ALA A 140 -32.31 12.22 14.96
N TRP A 141 -31.62 11.31 14.30
CA TRP A 141 -31.73 11.13 12.85
C TRP A 141 -32.70 10.00 12.42
N LYS A 142 -32.77 8.88 13.10
CA LYS A 142 -33.68 7.76 12.85
C LYS A 142 -33.57 7.08 11.45
N VAL A 143 -32.43 7.17 10.78
CA VAL A 143 -32.21 6.59 9.44
C VAL A 143 -31.20 5.45 9.49
N ASP A 144 -31.49 4.35 8.81
CA ASP A 144 -30.52 3.28 8.51
C ASP A 144 -29.67 3.69 7.32
N ALA A 145 -28.50 4.31 7.61
CA ALA A 145 -27.61 4.78 6.56
C ALA A 145 -27.02 3.65 5.72
N MET A 146 -26.74 2.49 6.36
CA MET A 146 -26.24 1.32 5.65
C MET A 146 -27.26 0.81 4.62
N LYS A 147 -28.56 0.78 4.96
CA LYS A 147 -29.62 0.38 4.04
C LYS A 147 -29.66 1.30 2.83
N ALA A 148 -29.65 2.62 3.05
CA ALA A 148 -29.65 3.60 1.97
C ALA A 148 -28.43 3.48 1.06
N VAL A 149 -27.22 3.30 1.64
CA VAL A 149 -25.98 3.13 0.87
C VAL A 149 -25.99 1.80 0.08
N ALA A 150 -26.45 0.71 0.69
CA ALA A 150 -26.54 -0.58 0.01
C ALA A 150 -27.49 -0.53 -1.19
N ASP A 151 -28.69 0.05 -1.00
CA ASP A 151 -29.68 0.21 -2.08
C ASP A 151 -29.12 1.06 -3.23
N ALA A 152 -28.44 2.17 -2.91
CA ALA A 152 -27.81 3.02 -3.91
C ALA A 152 -26.68 2.31 -4.66
N CYS A 153 -25.82 1.55 -3.96
CA CYS A 153 -24.75 0.78 -4.57
C CYS A 153 -25.32 -0.28 -5.53
N HIS A 154 -26.34 -1.03 -5.10
CA HIS A 154 -26.99 -2.05 -5.91
C HIS A 154 -27.67 -1.45 -7.14
N LYS A 155 -28.41 -0.35 -6.97
CA LYS A 155 -29.08 0.38 -8.06
C LYS A 155 -28.10 0.83 -9.14
N HIS A 156 -26.91 1.25 -8.76
CA HIS A 156 -25.90 1.79 -9.66
C HIS A 156 -24.77 0.81 -10.02
N ASP A 157 -24.89 -0.46 -9.67
CA ASP A 157 -23.84 -1.50 -9.85
C ASP A 157 -22.45 -1.03 -9.37
N LEU A 158 -22.39 -0.38 -8.20
CA LEU A 158 -21.14 -0.09 -7.51
C LEU A 158 -20.90 -1.16 -6.47
N LYS A 159 -19.71 -1.78 -6.46
CA LYS A 159 -19.41 -2.83 -5.47
C LYS A 159 -19.34 -2.23 -4.07
N LEU A 160 -19.90 -2.95 -3.09
CA LEU A 160 -20.02 -2.49 -1.71
C LEU A 160 -19.15 -3.32 -0.77
N ILE A 161 -18.22 -2.67 -0.09
CA ILE A 161 -17.38 -3.24 0.96
C ILE A 161 -17.77 -2.57 2.27
N ILE A 162 -17.93 -3.35 3.32
CA ILE A 162 -18.26 -2.85 4.65
C ILE A 162 -16.99 -2.71 5.47
N TYR A 163 -16.69 -1.49 5.95
CA TYR A 163 -15.73 -1.31 7.03
C TYR A 163 -16.41 -1.56 8.37
N TYR A 164 -15.82 -2.44 9.16
CA TYR A 164 -16.28 -2.76 10.49
C TYR A 164 -15.11 -2.83 11.49
N SER A 165 -15.14 -1.99 12.52
CA SER A 165 -14.16 -2.02 13.59
C SER A 165 -14.41 -3.20 14.54
N GLN A 166 -13.38 -4.05 14.78
CA GLN A 166 -13.44 -5.04 15.85
C GLN A 166 -13.32 -4.41 17.25
N PRO A 167 -12.42 -3.44 17.50
CA PRO A 167 -12.51 -2.61 18.71
C PRO A 167 -13.85 -1.91 18.84
N ASP A 168 -14.35 -1.83 20.07
CA ASP A 168 -15.54 -1.07 20.43
C ASP A 168 -15.34 -0.46 21.84
N TRP A 169 -14.96 0.80 21.86
CA TRP A 169 -14.64 1.50 23.11
C TRP A 169 -15.86 1.90 23.92
N HIS A 170 -17.05 1.76 23.34
CA HIS A 170 -18.31 2.00 24.02
C HIS A 170 -18.84 0.74 24.71
N HIS A 171 -18.55 -0.44 24.17
CA HIS A 171 -19.11 -1.71 24.68
C HIS A 171 -18.47 -2.12 26.03
N PRO A 172 -19.26 -2.36 27.10
CA PRO A 172 -18.74 -2.63 28.44
C PRO A 172 -17.91 -3.91 28.54
N ASP A 173 -18.22 -4.94 27.73
CA ASP A 173 -17.52 -6.22 27.76
C ASP A 173 -16.27 -6.25 26.85
N TYR A 174 -15.97 -5.15 26.11
CA TYR A 174 -14.81 -5.09 25.23
C TYR A 174 -13.51 -5.17 26.04
N LEU A 175 -12.72 -6.24 25.81
CA LEU A 175 -11.47 -6.55 26.52
C LEU A 175 -11.61 -6.66 28.06
N GLY A 176 -12.84 -6.81 28.56
CA GLY A 176 -13.14 -7.07 29.97
C GLY A 176 -13.22 -8.56 30.29
N GLU A 177 -13.64 -8.88 31.52
CA GLU A 177 -13.81 -10.26 32.00
C GLU A 177 -14.81 -11.05 31.14
N ASN A 178 -15.81 -10.36 30.61
CA ASN A 178 -16.86 -10.94 29.77
C ASN A 178 -16.57 -10.79 28.25
N HIS A 179 -15.30 -10.70 27.84
CA HIS A 179 -14.95 -10.49 26.42
C HIS A 179 -15.61 -11.50 25.47
N GLN A 180 -15.91 -12.72 25.91
CA GLN A 180 -16.61 -13.70 25.08
C GLN A 180 -18.07 -13.29 24.76
N ARG A 181 -18.73 -12.48 25.60
CA ARG A 181 -20.02 -11.87 25.27
C ARG A 181 -19.86 -10.81 24.16
N TYR A 182 -18.77 -10.03 24.25
CA TYR A 182 -18.42 -9.09 23.20
C TYR A 182 -18.16 -9.80 21.85
N ILE A 183 -17.47 -10.93 21.84
CA ILE A 183 -17.25 -11.72 20.61
C ILE A 183 -18.56 -12.21 20.00
N LYS A 184 -19.53 -12.64 20.80
CA LYS A 184 -20.89 -12.99 20.31
C LYS A 184 -21.60 -11.78 19.72
N TYR A 185 -21.49 -10.62 20.35
CA TYR A 185 -22.03 -9.35 19.85
C TYR A 185 -21.40 -8.97 18.51
N LEU A 186 -20.07 -8.97 18.41
CA LEU A 186 -19.33 -8.68 17.19
C LEU A 186 -19.77 -9.60 16.03
N HIS A 187 -19.74 -10.92 16.25
CA HIS A 187 -20.14 -11.89 15.23
C HIS A 187 -21.63 -11.76 14.85
N GLY A 188 -22.48 -11.43 15.82
CA GLY A 188 -23.90 -11.14 15.60
C GLY A 188 -24.11 -9.94 14.69
N GLN A 189 -23.41 -8.84 14.95
CA GLN A 189 -23.44 -7.62 14.12
C GLN A 189 -22.97 -7.89 12.68
N VAL A 190 -21.85 -8.61 12.50
CA VAL A 190 -21.37 -8.99 11.16
C VAL A 190 -22.37 -9.89 10.45
N ARG A 191 -23.04 -10.79 11.17
CA ARG A 191 -24.12 -11.61 10.60
C ARG A 191 -25.28 -10.75 10.11
N GLU A 192 -25.77 -9.80 10.92
CA GLU A 192 -26.84 -8.86 10.52
C GLU A 192 -26.46 -8.12 9.23
N LEU A 193 -25.22 -7.60 9.16
CA LEU A 193 -24.72 -6.89 7.99
C LEU A 193 -24.70 -7.76 6.72
N LEU A 194 -24.40 -9.04 6.85
CA LEU A 194 -24.33 -9.98 5.72
C LEU A 194 -25.67 -10.62 5.35
N THR A 195 -26.73 -10.43 6.16
CA THR A 195 -28.05 -11.02 5.91
C THR A 195 -29.13 -10.01 5.57
N ASN A 196 -29.00 -8.75 6.03
CA ASN A 196 -30.12 -7.79 5.95
C ASN A 196 -29.95 -6.73 4.84
N TYR A 197 -28.79 -6.65 4.20
CA TYR A 197 -28.44 -5.55 3.28
C TYR A 197 -28.13 -6.02 1.85
N GLY A 198 -28.58 -7.22 1.48
CA GLY A 198 -28.36 -7.80 0.16
C GLY A 198 -26.92 -8.22 -0.08
N LYS A 199 -26.45 -8.09 -1.30
CA LYS A 199 -25.09 -8.47 -1.67
C LYS A 199 -24.05 -7.51 -1.14
N ILE A 200 -23.09 -8.05 -0.36
CA ILE A 200 -21.90 -7.35 0.13
C ILE A 200 -20.69 -7.96 -0.57
N ASP A 201 -19.86 -7.13 -1.22
CA ASP A 201 -18.73 -7.64 -2.00
C ASP A 201 -17.46 -7.85 -1.14
N GLY A 202 -17.37 -7.23 0.04
CA GLY A 202 -16.24 -7.44 0.94
C GLY A 202 -16.42 -6.95 2.37
N LEU A 203 -15.52 -7.41 3.25
CA LEU A 203 -15.39 -6.96 4.64
C LEU A 203 -14.01 -6.35 4.87
N TRP A 204 -14.00 -5.12 5.32
CA TRP A 204 -12.82 -4.37 5.70
C TRP A 204 -12.78 -4.22 7.22
N PHE A 205 -12.09 -5.12 7.89
CA PHE A 205 -11.92 -5.08 9.33
C PHE A 205 -10.85 -4.07 9.75
N ASP A 206 -10.94 -3.54 10.98
CA ASP A 206 -9.91 -2.67 11.53
C ASP A 206 -9.57 -3.04 12.97
N ASN A 207 -8.35 -3.51 13.15
CA ASN A 207 -7.83 -4.05 14.40
C ASN A 207 -6.59 -3.27 14.85
N LEU A 208 -6.53 -2.95 16.14
CA LEU A 208 -5.41 -2.25 16.76
C LEU A 208 -4.31 -3.18 17.29
N ARG A 209 -4.51 -4.51 17.24
CA ARG A 209 -3.67 -5.51 17.92
C ARG A 209 -2.87 -6.43 17.01
N GLY A 210 -2.77 -6.12 15.76
CA GLY A 210 -1.97 -6.87 14.79
C GLY A 210 -2.66 -7.03 13.45
N ARG A 211 -1.85 -7.08 12.42
CA ARG A 211 -2.23 -7.25 11.02
C ARG A 211 -1.54 -8.49 10.48
N GLY A 212 -2.04 -9.03 9.40
CA GLY A 212 -1.49 -10.20 8.77
C GLY A 212 -1.65 -11.48 9.60
N ASP A 213 -0.71 -12.38 9.48
CA ASP A 213 -0.69 -13.61 10.26
C ASP A 213 -0.25 -13.31 11.70
N ASN A 214 -1.23 -13.22 12.59
CA ASN A 214 -1.05 -12.88 14.00
C ASN A 214 -1.97 -13.75 14.86
N PRO A 215 -1.55 -14.97 15.23
CA PRO A 215 -2.37 -15.92 15.96
C PRO A 215 -3.00 -15.38 17.26
N PRO A 216 -2.30 -14.57 18.11
CA PRO A 216 -2.93 -13.94 19.27
C PRO A 216 -4.11 -13.04 18.91
N ALA A 217 -4.01 -12.23 17.85
CA ALA A 217 -5.10 -11.39 17.38
C ALA A 217 -6.24 -12.24 16.78
N ALA A 218 -5.92 -13.24 15.99
CA ALA A 218 -6.91 -14.16 15.42
C ALA A 218 -7.73 -14.87 16.52
N LYS A 219 -7.06 -15.34 17.58
CA LYS A 219 -7.72 -15.95 18.75
C LYS A 219 -8.61 -14.94 19.50
N LEU A 220 -8.12 -13.70 19.69
CA LEU A 220 -8.86 -12.64 20.38
C LEU A 220 -10.21 -12.38 19.73
N TRP A 221 -10.28 -12.35 18.40
CA TRP A 221 -11.48 -12.07 17.62
C TRP A 221 -12.26 -13.32 17.21
N ALA A 222 -11.79 -14.52 17.57
CA ALA A 222 -12.29 -15.80 17.03
C ALA A 222 -12.41 -15.74 15.49
N ALA A 223 -11.34 -15.26 14.83
CA ALA A 223 -11.35 -14.82 13.43
C ALA A 223 -11.67 -15.95 12.46
N GLU A 224 -11.22 -17.19 12.69
CA GLU A 224 -11.57 -18.36 11.86
C GLU A 224 -13.09 -18.59 11.84
N LYS A 225 -13.73 -18.59 13.03
CA LYS A 225 -15.19 -18.73 13.15
C LYS A 225 -15.92 -17.58 12.46
N LEU A 226 -15.40 -16.35 12.58
CA LEU A 226 -15.96 -15.16 11.94
C LEU A 226 -15.88 -15.28 10.42
N PHE A 227 -14.73 -15.65 9.86
CA PHE A 227 -14.52 -15.78 8.41
C PHE A 227 -15.34 -16.94 7.84
N THR A 228 -15.34 -18.10 8.51
CA THR A 228 -16.19 -19.25 8.11
C THR A 228 -17.66 -18.87 8.07
N MET A 229 -18.16 -18.16 9.07
CA MET A 229 -19.54 -17.66 9.09
C MET A 229 -19.79 -16.68 7.93
N ALA A 230 -18.90 -15.71 7.74
CA ALA A 230 -19.05 -14.70 6.69
C ALA A 230 -19.10 -15.34 5.29
N ARG A 231 -18.17 -16.25 4.99
CA ARG A 231 -18.11 -16.94 3.69
C ARG A 231 -19.24 -17.95 3.50
N LYS A 232 -19.76 -18.54 4.58
CA LYS A 232 -20.98 -19.38 4.50
C LYS A 232 -22.19 -18.56 4.09
N LEU A 233 -22.31 -17.32 4.59
CA LEU A 233 -23.40 -16.41 4.25
C LEU A 233 -23.24 -15.83 2.85
N GLN A 234 -22.03 -15.40 2.50
CA GLN A 234 -21.70 -14.78 1.20
C GLN A 234 -20.34 -15.28 0.68
N PRO A 235 -20.30 -16.36 -0.12
CA PRO A 235 -19.06 -17.02 -0.54
C PRO A 235 -18.12 -16.19 -1.43
N HIS A 236 -18.63 -15.11 -2.01
CA HIS A 236 -17.89 -14.21 -2.91
C HIS A 236 -17.20 -13.04 -2.19
N LEU A 237 -17.26 -12.97 -0.86
CA LEU A 237 -16.61 -11.91 -0.10
C LEU A 237 -15.10 -11.87 -0.30
N ILE A 238 -14.53 -10.67 -0.39
CA ILE A 238 -13.11 -10.42 -0.10
C ILE A 238 -12.97 -9.88 1.32
N ILE A 239 -11.90 -10.26 2.02
CA ILE A 239 -11.67 -9.87 3.41
C ILE A 239 -10.21 -9.45 3.59
N ASN A 240 -9.97 -8.32 4.25
CA ASN A 240 -8.62 -7.85 4.55
C ASN A 240 -7.98 -8.60 5.73
N ASP A 241 -6.66 -8.42 5.92
CA ASP A 241 -5.84 -9.15 6.90
C ASP A 241 -5.86 -8.55 8.31
N ARG A 242 -6.78 -7.63 8.62
CA ARG A 242 -6.80 -6.94 9.93
C ARG A 242 -7.54 -7.71 11.04
N CYS A 243 -7.83 -9.00 10.84
CA CYS A 243 -8.34 -9.90 11.89
C CYS A 243 -7.28 -10.82 12.51
N GLY A 244 -6.01 -10.69 12.12
CA GLY A 244 -4.92 -11.56 12.56
C GLY A 244 -4.82 -12.87 11.78
N LEU A 245 -5.54 -13.01 10.66
CA LEU A 245 -5.40 -14.08 9.68
C LEU A 245 -4.76 -13.52 8.42
N LYS A 246 -3.96 -14.35 7.73
CA LYS A 246 -3.50 -14.08 6.37
C LYS A 246 -4.70 -14.19 5.42
N ALA A 247 -5.46 -13.13 5.30
CA ALA A 247 -6.67 -13.07 4.49
C ALA A 247 -6.37 -12.78 3.00
N ASP A 248 -7.34 -12.22 2.26
CA ASP A 248 -7.23 -12.05 0.81
C ASP A 248 -6.26 -10.94 0.43
N PHE A 249 -6.21 -9.84 1.18
CA PHE A 249 -5.34 -8.69 0.89
C PHE A 249 -4.89 -7.97 2.16
N TYR A 250 -3.71 -7.34 2.10
CA TYR A 250 -3.21 -6.49 3.17
C TYR A 250 -3.40 -5.01 2.86
N THR A 251 -3.33 -4.15 3.89
CA THR A 251 -3.77 -2.76 3.80
C THR A 251 -2.71 -1.78 4.31
N PRO A 252 -1.77 -1.33 3.46
CA PRO A 252 -0.92 -0.18 3.77
C PRO A 252 -1.78 1.05 4.04
N GLU A 253 -1.51 1.74 5.15
CA GLU A 253 -2.31 2.88 5.58
C GLU A 253 -1.51 4.17 5.53
N GLN A 254 -2.09 5.21 4.93
CA GLN A 254 -1.51 6.53 4.78
C GLN A 254 -0.15 6.55 4.03
N HIS A 255 0.10 5.55 3.20
CA HIS A 255 1.22 5.51 2.27
C HIS A 255 0.92 4.54 1.13
N VAL A 256 1.56 4.73 -0.02
CA VAL A 256 1.51 3.76 -1.12
C VAL A 256 2.28 2.51 -0.72
N GLY A 257 1.67 1.33 -0.86
CA GLY A 257 2.31 0.05 -0.57
C GLY A 257 3.52 -0.22 -1.47
N ARG A 258 4.38 -1.14 -1.04
CA ARG A 258 5.47 -1.65 -1.87
C ARG A 258 4.91 -2.44 -3.05
N SER A 259 5.69 -2.57 -4.13
CA SER A 259 5.39 -3.50 -5.22
C SER A 259 5.28 -4.92 -4.68
N ASP A 260 4.13 -5.53 -4.89
CA ASP A 260 3.89 -6.91 -4.51
C ASP A 260 2.91 -7.57 -5.51
N THR A 261 3.44 -8.32 -6.44
CA THR A 261 2.65 -9.07 -7.44
C THR A 261 2.23 -10.45 -6.93
N LYS A 262 2.75 -10.88 -5.77
CA LYS A 262 2.46 -12.20 -5.18
C LYS A 262 1.29 -12.15 -4.22
N ARG A 263 1.11 -11.03 -3.52
CA ARG A 263 0.06 -10.85 -2.53
C ARG A 263 -0.73 -9.59 -2.85
N ALA A 264 -2.04 -9.73 -2.95
CA ALA A 264 -2.93 -8.59 -3.19
C ALA A 264 -2.90 -7.59 -2.03
N TRP A 265 -3.03 -6.30 -2.34
CA TRP A 265 -3.01 -5.22 -1.36
C TRP A 265 -3.81 -3.99 -1.80
N GLU A 266 -4.18 -3.19 -0.83
CA GLU A 266 -4.91 -1.94 -1.03
C GLU A 266 -4.37 -0.86 -0.11
N SER A 267 -3.86 0.24 -0.66
CA SER A 267 -3.56 1.42 0.15
C SER A 267 -4.84 2.17 0.51
N CYS A 268 -5.03 2.46 1.79
CA CYS A 268 -6.09 3.36 2.25
C CYS A 268 -5.48 4.69 2.68
N ILE A 269 -5.91 5.79 2.03
CA ILE A 269 -5.29 7.11 2.17
C ILE A 269 -6.37 8.19 2.24
N THR A 270 -6.21 9.17 3.15
CA THR A 270 -7.12 10.31 3.27
C THR A 270 -6.87 11.35 2.19
N LEU A 271 -7.92 11.93 1.65
CA LEU A 271 -7.81 13.13 0.82
C LEU A 271 -7.50 14.36 1.70
N GLY A 272 -8.10 14.44 2.89
CA GLY A 272 -7.80 15.45 3.90
C GLY A 272 -6.66 15.04 4.86
N THR A 273 -6.60 15.71 6.02
CA THR A 273 -5.59 15.49 7.06
C THR A 273 -6.00 14.46 8.12
N GLN A 274 -7.28 14.05 8.13
CA GLN A 274 -7.85 13.06 9.06
C GLN A 274 -8.92 12.20 8.37
N TRP A 275 -9.39 11.13 9.05
CA TRP A 275 -10.36 10.18 8.52
C TRP A 275 -11.82 10.67 8.55
N SER A 276 -12.17 11.67 9.34
CA SER A 276 -13.48 12.29 9.34
C SER A 276 -13.43 13.73 8.84
N TRP A 277 -14.60 14.31 8.55
CA TRP A 277 -14.68 15.69 8.08
C TRP A 277 -14.16 16.69 9.12
N LYS A 278 -13.47 17.70 8.64
CA LYS A 278 -12.96 18.83 9.40
C LYS A 278 -13.21 20.12 8.61
N PRO A 279 -13.73 21.18 9.27
CA PRO A 279 -13.85 22.47 8.59
C PRO A 279 -12.46 22.97 8.18
N ASP A 280 -12.40 23.62 7.03
CA ASP A 280 -11.18 24.22 6.47
C ASP A 280 -9.97 23.27 6.39
N ASP A 281 -10.24 21.96 6.18
CA ASP A 281 -9.19 20.98 6.08
C ASP A 281 -8.27 21.25 4.89
N LYS A 282 -6.98 20.98 5.06
CA LYS A 282 -5.98 21.03 4.00
C LYS A 282 -6.10 19.75 3.15
N LEU A 283 -6.82 19.85 2.05
CA LEU A 283 -6.95 18.74 1.12
C LEU A 283 -5.68 18.57 0.30
N LYS A 284 -5.32 17.31 0.01
CA LYS A 284 -4.30 16.97 -0.99
C LYS A 284 -4.77 17.42 -2.37
N PRO A 285 -3.90 17.95 -3.24
CA PRO A 285 -4.24 18.19 -4.63
C PRO A 285 -4.77 16.91 -5.32
N TYR A 286 -5.73 17.03 -6.23
CA TYR A 286 -6.24 15.87 -6.98
C TYR A 286 -5.12 15.14 -7.75
N THR A 287 -4.06 15.87 -8.15
CA THR A 287 -2.86 15.31 -8.79
C THR A 287 -2.13 14.32 -7.90
N ASP A 288 -2.11 14.55 -6.58
CA ASP A 288 -1.53 13.61 -5.62
C ASP A 288 -2.38 12.34 -5.52
N GLY A 289 -3.72 12.48 -5.51
CA GLY A 289 -4.64 11.34 -5.57
C GLY A 289 -4.41 10.47 -6.80
N LEU A 290 -4.25 11.08 -7.97
CA LEU A 290 -3.93 10.38 -9.23
C LEU A 290 -2.56 9.71 -9.19
N ARG A 291 -1.52 10.40 -8.74
CA ARG A 291 -0.18 9.81 -8.61
C ARG A 291 -0.17 8.61 -7.68
N MET A 292 -0.89 8.68 -6.56
CA MET A 292 -1.04 7.56 -5.64
C MET A 292 -1.76 6.39 -6.29
N LEU A 293 -2.84 6.62 -7.06
CA LEU A 293 -3.55 5.59 -7.81
C LEU A 293 -2.64 4.90 -8.84
N ILE A 294 -1.94 5.69 -9.65
CA ILE A 294 -0.99 5.18 -10.65
C ILE A 294 0.07 4.31 -9.97
N LEU A 295 0.65 4.77 -8.87
CA LEU A 295 1.68 4.03 -8.16
C LEU A 295 1.16 2.77 -7.48
N CYS A 296 -0.09 2.79 -6.99
CA CYS A 296 -0.72 1.56 -6.53
C CYS A 296 -0.85 0.55 -7.69
N ALA A 297 -1.37 0.97 -8.84
CA ALA A 297 -1.53 0.10 -10.02
C ALA A 297 -0.19 -0.43 -10.53
N VAL A 298 0.85 0.42 -10.62
CA VAL A 298 2.24 0.04 -10.97
C VAL A 298 2.79 -1.02 -10.02
N GLY A 299 2.46 -0.92 -8.73
CA GLY A 299 2.88 -1.89 -7.71
C GLY A 299 1.98 -3.12 -7.58
N ASP A 300 0.98 -3.28 -8.45
CA ASP A 300 -0.05 -4.32 -8.46
C ASP A 300 -1.06 -4.24 -7.31
N GLY A 301 -1.27 -3.05 -6.73
CA GLY A 301 -2.24 -2.80 -5.65
C GLY A 301 -3.44 -1.96 -6.07
N ASN A 302 -4.41 -1.87 -5.18
CA ASN A 302 -5.57 -0.99 -5.27
C ASN A 302 -5.36 0.27 -4.41
N LEU A 303 -6.12 1.33 -4.71
CA LEU A 303 -6.23 2.52 -3.88
C LEU A 303 -7.67 2.70 -3.40
N ALA A 304 -7.87 2.77 -2.10
CA ALA A 304 -9.09 3.28 -1.45
C ALA A 304 -8.83 4.72 -0.99
N LEU A 305 -9.36 5.70 -1.72
CA LEU A 305 -9.19 7.11 -1.41
C LEU A 305 -10.35 7.59 -0.53
N ASN A 306 -10.01 8.04 0.68
CA ASN A 306 -11.01 8.45 1.64
C ASN A 306 -11.61 9.81 1.31
N THR A 307 -12.92 9.90 1.48
CA THR A 307 -13.69 11.15 1.48
C THR A 307 -14.55 11.24 2.74
N ASN A 308 -14.85 12.46 3.15
CA ASN A 308 -15.43 12.77 4.45
C ASN A 308 -16.72 13.59 4.27
N PRO A 309 -17.90 12.97 4.42
CA PRO A 309 -19.13 13.73 4.43
C PRO A 309 -19.20 14.72 5.61
N MET A 310 -19.79 15.88 5.35
CA MET A 310 -20.04 16.95 6.34
C MET A 310 -21.08 16.53 7.39
N PRO A 311 -21.24 17.31 8.46
CA PRO A 311 -22.28 17.03 9.47
C PRO A 311 -23.70 16.96 8.92
N ASP A 312 -23.99 17.67 7.83
CA ASP A 312 -25.30 17.67 7.16
C ASP A 312 -25.53 16.51 6.17
N GLY A 313 -24.51 15.66 5.96
CA GLY A 313 -24.59 14.47 5.11
C GLY A 313 -24.07 14.65 3.67
N ARG A 314 -23.79 15.86 3.22
CA ARG A 314 -23.18 16.06 1.89
C ARG A 314 -21.68 15.79 1.90
N ILE A 315 -21.13 15.30 0.81
CA ILE A 315 -19.67 15.33 0.60
C ILE A 315 -19.26 16.78 0.35
N GLU A 316 -18.16 17.20 0.96
CA GLU A 316 -17.65 18.56 0.86
C GLU A 316 -17.38 18.96 -0.60
N PRO A 317 -17.85 20.14 -1.07
CA PRO A 317 -17.72 20.54 -2.48
C PRO A 317 -16.29 20.50 -3.04
N ARG A 318 -15.28 20.88 -2.24
CA ARG A 318 -13.86 20.81 -2.66
C ARG A 318 -13.38 19.37 -2.90
N GLN A 319 -13.91 18.41 -2.14
CA GLN A 319 -13.62 16.99 -2.33
C GLN A 319 -14.34 16.46 -3.59
N VAL A 320 -15.60 16.86 -3.81
CA VAL A 320 -16.37 16.54 -5.02
C VAL A 320 -15.63 17.04 -6.26
N GLU A 321 -15.14 18.28 -6.26
CA GLU A 321 -14.36 18.85 -7.35
C GLU A 321 -13.06 18.04 -7.62
N SER A 322 -12.36 17.64 -6.56
CA SER A 322 -11.16 16.80 -6.68
C SER A 322 -11.48 15.46 -7.33
N PHE A 323 -12.55 14.79 -6.92
CA PHE A 323 -13.00 13.54 -7.53
C PHE A 323 -13.45 13.73 -8.98
N ALA A 324 -14.14 14.81 -9.32
CA ALA A 324 -14.52 15.11 -10.69
C ALA A 324 -13.30 15.29 -11.63
N LYS A 325 -12.22 15.93 -11.14
CA LYS A 325 -10.96 16.07 -11.87
C LYS A 325 -10.27 14.71 -12.07
N ILE A 326 -10.24 13.85 -11.02
CA ILE A 326 -9.75 12.48 -11.12
C ILE A 326 -10.56 11.71 -12.17
N GLY A 327 -11.89 11.79 -12.11
CA GLY A 327 -12.78 11.13 -13.05
C GLY A 327 -12.59 11.56 -14.50
N LYS A 328 -12.30 12.84 -14.73
CA LYS A 328 -11.97 13.34 -16.09
C LYS A 328 -10.71 12.65 -16.64
N TRP A 329 -9.69 12.48 -15.82
CA TRP A 329 -8.47 11.75 -16.20
C TRP A 329 -8.75 10.25 -16.42
N MET A 330 -9.50 9.63 -15.52
CA MET A 330 -9.84 8.19 -15.60
C MET A 330 -10.67 7.86 -16.84
N ARG A 331 -11.57 8.71 -17.27
CA ARG A 331 -12.33 8.52 -18.53
C ARG A 331 -11.44 8.49 -19.75
N LYS A 332 -10.34 9.27 -19.77
CA LYS A 332 -9.39 9.32 -20.89
C LYS A 332 -8.39 8.16 -20.86
N TYR A 333 -7.83 7.88 -19.69
CA TYR A 333 -6.63 7.06 -19.55
C TYR A 333 -6.82 5.81 -18.67
N GLY A 334 -8.01 5.58 -18.16
CA GLY A 334 -8.32 4.47 -17.25
C GLY A 334 -8.01 3.07 -17.83
N GLN A 335 -7.88 2.93 -19.16
CA GLN A 335 -7.43 1.69 -19.79
C GLN A 335 -6.02 1.27 -19.33
N SER A 336 -5.18 2.22 -18.91
CA SER A 336 -3.84 1.98 -18.38
C SER A 336 -3.84 1.61 -16.89
N ILE A 337 -5.01 1.67 -16.23
CA ILE A 337 -5.20 1.40 -14.80
C ILE A 337 -6.10 0.16 -14.59
N TYR A 338 -7.35 0.19 -15.08
CA TYR A 338 -8.31 -0.88 -14.85
C TYR A 338 -7.94 -2.18 -15.55
N SER A 339 -8.16 -3.31 -14.86
CA SER A 339 -7.88 -4.65 -15.37
C SER A 339 -6.41 -4.81 -15.82
N THR A 340 -5.51 -4.03 -15.25
CA THR A 340 -4.06 -4.17 -15.45
C THR A 340 -3.41 -4.92 -14.29
N ARG A 341 -2.15 -5.32 -14.47
CA ARG A 341 -1.26 -5.81 -13.42
C ARG A 341 0.00 -4.97 -13.39
N GLY A 342 0.71 -4.96 -12.26
CA GLY A 342 1.94 -4.20 -12.11
C GLY A 342 3.09 -4.74 -12.93
N GLY A 343 4.00 -3.86 -13.32
CA GLY A 343 5.21 -4.21 -14.10
C GLY A 343 4.98 -4.27 -15.60
N PRO A 344 5.98 -4.76 -16.40
CA PRO A 344 7.26 -5.32 -15.95
C PRO A 344 8.26 -4.27 -15.44
N PHE A 345 8.16 -3.01 -15.81
CA PHE A 345 9.14 -1.99 -15.47
C PHE A 345 8.74 -1.24 -14.20
N ILE A 346 9.63 -1.24 -13.22
CA ILE A 346 9.49 -0.50 -11.97
C ILE A 346 10.66 0.48 -11.90
N SER A 347 10.35 1.73 -11.57
CA SER A 347 11.39 2.75 -11.40
C SER A 347 12.34 2.37 -10.26
N PRO A 348 13.64 2.59 -10.40
CA PRO A 348 14.57 2.51 -9.27
C PRO A 348 14.05 3.30 -8.07
N ASP A 349 14.36 2.86 -6.86
CA ASP A 349 14.01 3.49 -5.59
C ASP A 349 12.50 3.55 -5.25
N ARG A 350 11.61 2.96 -6.06
CA ARG A 350 10.18 2.97 -5.76
C ARG A 350 9.87 2.38 -4.39
N ASP A 351 10.51 1.28 -4.04
CA ASP A 351 10.26 0.53 -2.81
C ASP A 351 11.29 0.83 -1.71
N ALA A 352 12.34 1.60 -2.01
CA ALA A 352 13.40 1.94 -1.08
C ALA A 352 12.92 2.80 0.10
N ARG A 353 11.84 3.57 -0.11
CA ARG A 353 11.26 4.46 0.91
C ARG A 353 9.76 4.31 0.97
N ARG A 354 9.20 4.43 2.19
CA ARG A 354 7.77 4.62 2.36
C ARG A 354 7.38 6.00 1.84
N PHE A 355 6.49 6.05 0.86
CA PHE A 355 5.85 7.30 0.46
C PHE A 355 4.92 7.74 1.58
N ASN A 356 5.38 8.61 2.46
CA ASN A 356 4.54 9.18 3.50
C ASN A 356 3.76 10.35 2.91
N SER A 357 2.62 10.02 2.29
CA SER A 357 1.76 10.99 1.61
C SER A 357 0.65 11.57 2.50
N ALA A 358 0.52 11.07 3.72
CA ALA A 358 -0.68 11.29 4.51
C ALA A 358 -0.84 12.70 5.04
N ARG A 359 0.23 13.34 5.46
CA ARG A 359 0.14 14.64 6.14
C ARG A 359 0.75 15.78 5.35
N ASP A 360 1.86 15.52 4.66
CA ASP A 360 2.69 16.57 4.04
C ASP A 360 2.55 16.64 2.50
N GLY A 361 1.58 15.92 1.92
CA GLY A 361 1.44 15.77 0.48
C GLY A 361 2.37 14.70 -0.10
N PHE A 362 2.19 14.40 -1.39
CA PHE A 362 2.97 13.40 -2.10
C PHE A 362 4.36 13.94 -2.45
N LYS A 363 5.41 13.29 -1.94
CA LYS A 363 6.79 13.60 -2.29
C LYS A 363 7.32 12.57 -3.28
N LEU A 364 7.76 13.06 -4.45
CA LEU A 364 8.42 12.19 -5.42
C LEU A 364 9.73 11.65 -4.81
N PRO A 365 10.07 10.37 -5.06
CA PRO A 365 11.36 9.79 -4.66
C PRO A 365 12.56 10.51 -5.27
N SER A 366 13.70 9.84 -5.36
CA SER A 366 14.95 10.40 -5.87
C SER A 366 14.82 11.07 -7.25
N LYS A 367 15.83 11.85 -7.67
CA LYS A 367 15.86 12.48 -9.01
C LYS A 367 15.88 11.48 -10.16
N ARG A 368 16.31 10.22 -9.90
CA ARG A 368 16.34 9.13 -10.90
C ARG A 368 14.99 8.46 -11.10
N TRP A 369 14.07 8.66 -10.18
CA TRP A 369 12.77 8.03 -10.21
C TRP A 369 11.90 8.64 -11.32
N TRP A 370 11.28 7.80 -12.13
CA TRP A 370 10.44 8.24 -13.25
C TRP A 370 8.97 7.82 -13.14
N GLY A 371 8.65 6.72 -12.45
CA GLY A 371 7.31 6.16 -12.36
C GLY A 371 7.35 4.64 -12.35
N GLY A 372 6.73 4.03 -13.32
CA GLY A 372 6.69 2.57 -13.47
C GLY A 372 5.77 2.15 -14.60
N SER A 373 5.43 0.87 -14.67
CA SER A 373 4.52 0.39 -15.71
C SER A 373 3.40 -0.49 -15.16
N THR A 374 2.30 -0.51 -15.90
CA THR A 374 1.24 -1.50 -15.81
C THR A 374 1.17 -2.30 -17.10
N HIS A 375 0.52 -3.48 -17.06
CA HIS A 375 0.33 -4.27 -18.28
C HIS A 375 -1.04 -4.94 -18.32
N LYS A 376 -1.52 -5.20 -19.55
CA LYS A 376 -2.74 -5.96 -19.85
C LYS A 376 -2.55 -6.72 -21.16
N GLY A 377 -2.62 -8.06 -21.10
CA GLY A 377 -2.37 -8.90 -22.29
C GLY A 377 -0.99 -8.67 -22.86
N LYS A 378 -0.90 -8.20 -24.11
CA LYS A 378 0.34 -7.87 -24.81
C LYS A 378 0.76 -6.40 -24.67
N THR A 379 -0.03 -5.60 -24.02
CA THR A 379 0.19 -4.15 -23.87
C THR A 379 0.88 -3.82 -22.56
N VAL A 380 1.91 -2.98 -22.62
CA VAL A 380 2.56 -2.35 -21.45
C VAL A 380 2.33 -0.85 -21.53
N TYR A 381 1.92 -0.25 -20.41
CA TYR A 381 1.77 1.20 -20.25
C TYR A 381 2.87 1.72 -19.33
N LEU A 382 3.77 2.54 -19.87
CA LEU A 382 4.77 3.26 -19.08
C LEU A 382 4.13 4.53 -18.53
N HIS A 383 4.04 4.65 -17.22
CA HIS A 383 3.57 5.84 -16.50
C HIS A 383 4.78 6.68 -16.09
N ILE A 384 5.01 7.77 -16.83
CA ILE A 384 6.18 8.64 -16.63
C ILE A 384 5.73 9.89 -15.87
N LEU A 385 5.76 9.80 -14.55
CA LEU A 385 5.36 10.85 -13.61
C LEU A 385 6.43 11.94 -13.42
N ARG A 386 7.65 11.65 -13.85
CA ARG A 386 8.81 12.56 -13.89
C ARG A 386 9.79 12.10 -14.94
N TRP A 387 10.30 13.01 -15.72
CA TRP A 387 11.39 12.75 -16.64
C TRP A 387 12.74 12.97 -15.93
N PRO A 388 13.58 11.93 -15.74
CA PRO A 388 14.90 12.09 -15.11
C PRO A 388 15.91 12.76 -16.02
N GLY A 389 15.60 12.86 -17.32
CA GLY A 389 16.40 13.47 -18.39
C GLY A 389 15.63 13.51 -19.70
N GLU A 390 16.34 13.59 -20.82
CA GLU A 390 15.71 13.57 -22.14
C GLU A 390 15.23 12.17 -22.54
N VAL A 391 15.86 11.13 -21.99
CA VAL A 391 15.62 9.73 -22.32
C VAL A 391 15.46 8.93 -21.03
N ILE A 392 14.52 8.00 -21.00
CA ILE A 392 14.43 6.93 -20.00
C ILE A 392 15.03 5.67 -20.60
N THR A 393 15.92 5.01 -19.85
CA THR A 393 16.48 3.71 -20.21
C THR A 393 15.83 2.65 -19.34
N LEU A 394 15.21 1.66 -19.97
CA LEU A 394 14.58 0.52 -19.33
C LEU A 394 15.43 -0.75 -19.59
N PRO A 395 15.43 -1.71 -18.66
CA PRO A 395 16.12 -2.97 -18.85
C PRO A 395 15.54 -3.76 -20.04
N PRO A 396 16.32 -4.69 -20.64
CA PRO A 396 15.84 -5.53 -21.70
C PRO A 396 14.74 -6.47 -21.21
N ILE A 397 13.82 -6.83 -22.09
CA ILE A 397 12.76 -7.83 -21.86
C ILE A 397 12.80 -8.90 -22.96
N GLY A 398 12.38 -10.12 -22.61
CA GLY A 398 12.35 -11.26 -23.55
C GLY A 398 11.22 -11.21 -24.58
N ARG A 399 10.76 -10.00 -24.96
CA ARG A 399 9.71 -9.76 -25.95
C ARG A 399 10.08 -8.60 -26.86
N LYS A 400 9.65 -8.67 -28.12
CA LYS A 400 9.85 -7.60 -29.11
C LYS A 400 8.72 -6.58 -28.98
N ILE A 401 9.06 -5.30 -28.97
CA ILE A 401 8.10 -4.19 -29.11
C ILE A 401 7.77 -4.07 -30.60
N VAL A 402 6.51 -4.32 -30.95
CA VAL A 402 6.04 -4.30 -32.35
C VAL A 402 5.44 -2.96 -32.75
N SER A 403 4.89 -2.21 -31.79
CA SER A 403 4.44 -0.83 -31.99
C SER A 403 4.39 -0.06 -30.68
N TYR A 404 4.30 1.26 -30.77
CA TYR A 404 4.17 2.15 -29.62
C TYR A 404 3.43 3.44 -29.97
N SER A 405 2.84 4.06 -28.95
CA SER A 405 2.15 5.34 -29.06
C SER A 405 2.17 6.11 -27.72
N VAL A 406 1.82 7.38 -27.72
CA VAL A 406 1.68 8.19 -26.51
C VAL A 406 0.19 8.45 -26.28
N LEU A 407 -0.40 7.87 -25.24
CA LEU A 407 -1.82 8.03 -24.94
C LEU A 407 -2.18 9.48 -24.55
N THR A 408 -1.25 10.20 -23.94
CA THR A 408 -1.42 11.59 -23.51
C THR A 408 -1.21 12.61 -24.64
N GLY A 409 -0.88 12.14 -25.82
CA GLY A 409 -0.64 12.96 -27.02
C GLY A 409 0.85 13.10 -27.35
N GLY A 410 1.13 13.59 -28.57
CA GLY A 410 2.49 13.72 -29.07
C GLY A 410 3.08 12.41 -29.63
N LYS A 411 4.42 12.37 -29.75
CA LYS A 411 5.15 11.24 -30.35
C LYS A 411 6.27 10.78 -29.42
N ALA A 412 6.41 9.46 -29.28
CA ALA A 412 7.57 8.83 -28.65
C ALA A 412 8.59 8.37 -29.69
N ILE A 413 9.84 8.24 -29.29
CA ILE A 413 10.86 7.46 -29.97
C ILE A 413 11.25 6.33 -29.03
N VAL A 414 11.04 5.10 -29.47
CA VAL A 414 11.39 3.88 -28.72
C VAL A 414 12.41 3.09 -29.53
N LYS A 415 13.55 2.78 -28.91
CA LYS A 415 14.58 1.92 -29.50
C LYS A 415 14.84 0.75 -28.57
N GLN A 416 14.75 -0.47 -29.08
CA GLN A 416 15.01 -1.70 -28.35
C GLN A 416 16.28 -2.37 -28.89
N THR A 417 17.20 -2.72 -28.00
CA THR A 417 18.41 -3.46 -28.25
C THR A 417 18.53 -4.64 -27.31
N ALA A 418 19.56 -5.46 -27.44
CA ALA A 418 19.86 -6.53 -26.47
C ALA A 418 20.17 -5.96 -25.06
N ASP A 419 20.75 -4.76 -25.00
CA ASP A 419 21.16 -4.12 -23.72
C ASP A 419 20.05 -3.37 -23.01
N GLY A 420 18.92 -3.09 -23.68
CA GLY A 420 17.80 -2.38 -23.08
C GLY A 420 16.92 -1.64 -24.06
N ILE A 421 16.02 -0.86 -23.49
CA ILE A 421 15.02 -0.09 -24.23
C ILE A 421 15.17 1.38 -23.86
N THR A 422 15.33 2.26 -24.85
CA THR A 422 15.31 3.70 -24.65
C THR A 422 13.97 4.28 -25.08
N VAL A 423 13.44 5.18 -24.28
CA VAL A 423 12.17 5.87 -24.53
C VAL A 423 12.37 7.37 -24.36
N SER A 424 11.98 8.13 -25.35
CA SER A 424 11.96 9.60 -25.29
C SER A 424 10.67 10.16 -25.87
N VAL A 425 10.23 11.29 -25.29
CA VAL A 425 9.11 12.13 -25.77
C VAL A 425 9.59 13.58 -25.74
N ALA A 426 9.33 14.32 -26.79
CA ALA A 426 9.72 15.73 -26.87
C ALA A 426 9.14 16.52 -25.69
N LYS A 427 9.89 17.44 -25.08
CA LYS A 427 9.50 18.17 -23.87
C LYS A 427 8.13 18.84 -24.01
N LYS A 428 7.80 19.38 -25.17
CA LYS A 428 6.50 20.01 -25.48
C LYS A 428 5.31 19.04 -25.48
N ASP A 429 5.57 17.74 -25.65
CA ASP A 429 4.57 16.66 -25.73
C ASP A 429 4.49 15.86 -24.41
N ARG A 430 5.25 16.25 -23.38
CA ARG A 430 5.21 15.61 -22.05
C ARG A 430 4.03 16.14 -21.26
N ASP A 431 3.21 15.24 -20.75
CA ASP A 431 2.14 15.60 -19.81
C ASP A 431 2.75 15.88 -18.41
N GLU A 432 2.31 16.95 -17.77
CA GLU A 432 2.85 17.39 -16.47
C GLU A 432 2.55 16.43 -15.33
N LEU A 433 1.46 15.68 -15.44
CA LEU A 433 1.06 14.74 -14.41
C LEU A 433 1.61 13.33 -14.68
N ASP A 434 1.39 12.82 -15.90
CA ASP A 434 1.73 11.46 -16.31
C ASP A 434 1.82 11.35 -17.83
N THR A 435 3.01 11.27 -18.38
CA THR A 435 3.18 10.94 -19.80
C THR A 435 3.04 9.43 -19.99
N ILE A 436 1.97 8.97 -20.64
CA ILE A 436 1.69 7.54 -20.80
C ILE A 436 2.17 7.05 -22.16
N VAL A 437 3.24 6.27 -22.17
CA VAL A 437 3.72 5.59 -23.39
C VAL A 437 3.21 4.16 -23.40
N LYS A 438 2.41 3.84 -24.43
CA LYS A 438 1.86 2.52 -24.68
C LYS A 438 2.82 1.74 -25.59
N LEU A 439 3.23 0.55 -25.15
CA LEU A 439 4.05 -0.39 -25.91
C LEU A 439 3.22 -1.64 -26.20
N GLU A 440 3.18 -2.07 -27.46
CA GLU A 440 2.60 -3.35 -27.86
C GLU A 440 3.72 -4.37 -28.08
N LEU A 441 3.59 -5.54 -27.47
CA LEU A 441 4.56 -6.62 -27.53
C LEU A 441 4.11 -7.71 -28.51
N ASP A 442 5.05 -8.52 -28.99
CA ASP A 442 4.79 -9.70 -29.84
C ASP A 442 4.10 -10.84 -29.07
N GLY A 443 4.06 -10.79 -27.74
CA GLY A 443 3.41 -11.78 -26.88
C GLY A 443 3.00 -11.22 -25.53
N PRO A 444 2.41 -12.05 -24.63
CA PRO A 444 1.93 -11.60 -23.32
C PRO A 444 3.01 -10.95 -22.47
N ALA A 445 2.66 -9.87 -21.78
CA ALA A 445 3.51 -9.17 -20.82
C ALA A 445 3.53 -9.82 -19.44
N ALA A 446 2.54 -10.67 -19.13
CA ALA A 446 2.46 -11.37 -17.85
C ALA A 446 3.67 -12.30 -17.66
N GLY A 447 4.25 -12.29 -16.46
CA GLY A 447 5.41 -13.10 -16.11
C GLY A 447 6.75 -12.62 -16.69
N LEU A 448 6.77 -11.50 -17.44
CA LEU A 448 8.02 -10.93 -17.90
C LEU A 448 8.87 -10.46 -16.73
N THR A 449 10.08 -10.97 -16.65
CA THR A 449 11.13 -10.49 -15.75
C THR A 449 12.11 -9.67 -16.58
N PRO A 450 12.22 -8.36 -16.40
CA PRO A 450 13.23 -7.56 -17.06
C PRO A 450 14.64 -8.06 -16.72
N GLY A 451 15.55 -8.03 -17.68
CA GLY A 451 16.96 -8.24 -17.44
C GLY A 451 17.55 -7.11 -16.60
N ARG A 452 18.86 -7.13 -16.43
CA ARG A 452 19.58 -5.99 -15.85
C ARG A 452 20.08 -5.08 -16.96
N LEU A 453 20.06 -3.78 -16.71
CA LEU A 453 20.80 -2.84 -17.56
C LEU A 453 22.30 -3.12 -17.37
N PRO A 454 23.11 -3.03 -18.44
CA PRO A 454 24.55 -3.07 -18.30
C PRO A 454 24.99 -1.95 -17.34
N SER A 455 25.68 -2.32 -16.28
CA SER A 455 26.23 -1.34 -15.35
C SER A 455 27.32 -0.52 -16.01
N LYS A 456 27.29 0.80 -15.75
CA LYS A 456 28.39 1.69 -16.11
C LYS A 456 29.43 1.81 -14.99
N SER A 457 29.13 1.23 -13.82
CA SER A 457 30.06 1.24 -12.68
C SER A 457 31.20 0.26 -12.90
N LEU A 458 32.42 0.73 -12.76
CA LEU A 458 33.62 -0.11 -12.78
C LEU A 458 33.69 -1.06 -11.59
N ALA A 459 32.90 -0.78 -10.52
CA ALA A 459 32.84 -1.56 -9.30
C ALA A 459 31.67 -2.57 -9.28
N PHE A 460 30.85 -2.61 -10.33
CA PHE A 460 29.67 -3.48 -10.39
C PHE A 460 30.07 -4.96 -10.26
N ASP A 461 29.40 -5.66 -9.33
CA ASP A 461 29.57 -7.10 -9.05
C ASP A 461 31.03 -7.53 -8.77
N CYS A 462 31.87 -6.57 -8.37
CA CYS A 462 33.24 -6.83 -8.01
C CYS A 462 33.35 -7.34 -6.56
N LYS A 463 34.46 -8.03 -6.25
CA LYS A 463 34.70 -8.55 -4.89
C LYS A 463 34.79 -7.41 -3.88
N ALA A 464 33.86 -7.38 -2.94
CA ALA A 464 33.76 -6.35 -1.93
C ALA A 464 34.07 -6.87 -0.53
N SER A 465 34.55 -5.96 0.34
CA SER A 465 34.82 -6.19 1.76
C SER A 465 34.46 -4.95 2.59
N ALA A 466 34.30 -5.12 3.88
CA ALA A 466 33.97 -4.02 4.80
C ALA A 466 34.62 -4.21 6.17
N SER A 467 34.72 -3.12 6.94
CA SER A 467 35.20 -3.14 8.32
C SER A 467 34.28 -3.90 9.29
N GLY A 468 33.02 -4.07 8.90
CA GLY A 468 32.01 -4.79 9.67
C GLY A 468 30.69 -4.89 8.89
N VAL A 469 29.79 -5.75 9.36
CA VAL A 469 28.54 -6.07 8.68
C VAL A 469 27.40 -6.15 9.70
N TRP A 470 26.24 -5.57 9.37
CA TRP A 470 25.03 -5.72 10.17
C TRP A 470 24.53 -7.17 10.09
N PRO A 471 24.31 -7.88 11.22
CA PRO A 471 24.12 -9.31 11.21
C PRO A 471 22.68 -9.77 10.90
N ASN A 472 21.65 -9.00 11.28
CA ASN A 472 20.25 -9.42 11.13
C ASN A 472 19.32 -8.25 10.78
N PRO A 473 18.79 -8.14 9.52
CA PRO A 473 19.16 -9.01 8.39
C PRO A 473 20.63 -8.85 8.01
N HIS A 474 21.24 -9.89 7.46
CA HIS A 474 22.64 -9.82 7.01
C HIS A 474 22.78 -8.84 5.85
N LEU A 475 23.63 -7.80 6.02
CA LEU A 475 23.81 -6.70 5.07
C LEU A 475 25.28 -6.59 4.63
N PRO A 476 25.80 -7.53 3.80
CA PRO A 476 27.20 -7.60 3.42
C PRO A 476 27.63 -6.46 2.50
N ALA A 477 28.94 -6.28 2.36
CA ALA A 477 29.56 -5.24 1.54
C ALA A 477 29.14 -5.31 0.06
N SER A 478 28.92 -6.51 -0.48
CA SER A 478 28.53 -6.72 -1.90
C SER A 478 27.23 -6.02 -2.28
N LEU A 479 26.32 -5.83 -1.31
CA LEU A 479 25.05 -5.13 -1.53
C LEU A 479 25.20 -3.60 -1.75
N ALA A 480 26.39 -3.06 -1.64
CA ALA A 480 26.67 -1.66 -1.98
C ALA A 480 27.39 -1.50 -3.34
N PHE A 481 27.53 -2.59 -4.11
CA PHE A 481 28.19 -2.62 -5.42
C PHE A 481 27.41 -3.46 -6.44
N ASP A 482 26.12 -3.66 -6.22
CA ASP A 482 25.27 -4.54 -7.03
C ASP A 482 24.32 -3.80 -7.98
N ASP A 483 24.44 -2.46 -8.07
CA ASP A 483 23.55 -1.55 -8.83
C ASP A 483 22.06 -1.69 -8.45
N ASP A 484 21.77 -2.20 -7.25
CA ASP A 484 20.40 -2.34 -6.73
C ASP A 484 20.17 -1.40 -5.55
N MET A 485 19.53 -0.28 -5.80
CA MET A 485 19.18 0.72 -4.77
C MET A 485 18.15 0.23 -3.75
N THR A 486 17.71 -1.02 -3.82
CA THR A 486 16.83 -1.66 -2.82
C THR A 486 17.59 -2.53 -1.83
N THR A 487 18.84 -2.86 -2.13
CA THR A 487 19.79 -3.56 -1.26
C THR A 487 20.79 -2.57 -0.65
N ARG A 488 21.45 -2.94 0.41
CA ARG A 488 22.43 -2.05 1.07
C ARG A 488 23.42 -2.79 1.95
N TRP A 489 24.58 -2.23 2.12
CA TRP A 489 25.48 -2.56 3.21
C TRP A 489 25.04 -1.87 4.51
N GLY A 490 25.18 -2.56 5.65
CA GLY A 490 25.08 -2.00 6.98
C GLY A 490 26.37 -2.26 7.75
N GLY A 491 26.93 -1.23 8.39
CA GLY A 491 28.10 -1.37 9.27
C GLY A 491 27.83 -2.25 10.48
N ALA A 492 28.88 -2.59 11.25
CA ALA A 492 28.75 -3.33 12.50
C ALA A 492 27.81 -2.59 13.48
N PRO A 493 27.05 -3.30 14.33
CA PRO A 493 26.24 -2.68 15.37
C PRO A 493 27.06 -1.66 16.18
N ASP A 494 26.41 -0.55 16.53
CA ASP A 494 26.93 0.55 17.34
C ASP A 494 28.15 1.30 16.76
N SER A 495 28.64 0.95 15.55
CA SER A 495 29.73 1.67 14.91
C SER A 495 29.28 3.03 14.40
N LYS A 496 30.14 4.04 14.54
CA LYS A 496 29.95 5.39 13.97
C LYS A 496 31.00 5.73 12.91
N SER A 497 31.78 4.76 12.51
CA SER A 497 32.78 4.80 11.46
C SER A 497 32.88 3.44 10.78
N GLY A 498 33.62 3.35 9.69
CA GLY A 498 33.84 2.09 8.99
C GLY A 498 34.25 2.28 7.55
N TRP A 499 34.52 1.22 6.85
CA TRP A 499 34.90 1.30 5.45
C TRP A 499 34.25 0.20 4.60
N LEU A 500 34.02 0.54 3.35
CA LEU A 500 33.64 -0.34 2.25
C LEU A 500 34.75 -0.35 1.21
N ALA A 501 35.29 -1.50 0.85
CA ALA A 501 36.34 -1.64 -0.15
C ALA A 501 35.93 -2.59 -1.27
N VAL A 502 36.40 -2.32 -2.48
CA VAL A 502 36.15 -3.11 -3.68
C VAL A 502 37.47 -3.40 -4.42
N ASP A 503 37.63 -4.63 -4.89
CA ASP A 503 38.67 -5.05 -5.82
C ASP A 503 38.11 -5.00 -7.25
N LEU A 504 38.54 -4.05 -8.06
CA LEU A 504 38.09 -3.85 -9.44
C LEU A 504 38.58 -4.95 -10.42
N GLY A 505 39.29 -5.97 -9.90
CA GLY A 505 39.85 -7.09 -10.67
C GLY A 505 41.15 -6.75 -11.37
N ALA A 506 41.32 -5.54 -11.86
CA ALA A 506 42.50 -5.00 -12.49
C ALA A 506 42.64 -3.51 -12.20
N GLU A 507 43.77 -2.90 -12.51
CA GLU A 507 43.90 -1.44 -12.51
C GLU A 507 42.92 -0.83 -13.51
N LYS A 508 42.07 0.07 -13.02
CA LYS A 508 41.10 0.83 -13.83
C LYS A 508 41.21 2.31 -13.51
N THR A 509 41.10 3.13 -14.56
CA THR A 509 41.10 4.60 -14.41
C THR A 509 39.67 5.10 -14.30
N PHE A 510 39.40 5.88 -13.24
CA PHE A 510 38.11 6.49 -12.97
C PHE A 510 38.29 7.96 -12.57
N SER A 511 37.28 8.78 -12.82
CA SER A 511 37.30 10.23 -12.57
C SER A 511 36.05 10.74 -11.89
N SER A 512 35.07 9.88 -11.60
CA SER A 512 33.88 10.26 -10.84
C SER A 512 33.34 9.10 -10.01
N VAL A 513 32.61 9.48 -8.97
CA VAL A 513 31.95 8.56 -8.04
C VAL A 513 30.51 8.97 -7.82
N PHE A 514 29.64 7.98 -7.62
CA PHE A 514 28.33 8.14 -7.03
C PHE A 514 28.26 7.31 -5.75
N VAL A 515 27.73 7.90 -4.69
CA VAL A 515 27.47 7.21 -3.41
C VAL A 515 26.06 7.56 -2.94
N SER A 516 25.30 6.57 -2.50
CA SER A 516 23.98 6.75 -1.91
C SER A 516 23.92 6.15 -0.51
N GLU A 517 23.47 6.95 0.43
CA GLU A 517 23.33 6.59 1.83
C GLU A 517 21.86 6.39 2.21
N ALA A 518 21.57 5.40 3.09
CA ALA A 518 20.21 5.06 3.43
C ALA A 518 19.53 6.02 4.41
N TYR A 519 20.28 6.72 5.28
CA TYR A 519 19.70 7.42 6.43
C TYR A 519 20.30 8.79 6.75
N ASP A 520 21.08 9.37 5.89
CA ASP A 520 21.70 10.71 6.11
C ASP A 520 22.48 10.82 7.45
N ARG A 521 23.41 9.90 7.67
CA ARG A 521 24.16 9.75 8.93
C ARG A 521 25.63 10.13 8.81
N VAL A 522 26.20 9.99 7.60
CA VAL A 522 27.64 10.22 7.37
C VAL A 522 27.94 11.71 7.40
N GLY A 523 28.81 12.09 8.33
CA GLY A 523 29.29 13.47 8.53
C GLY A 523 30.67 13.75 7.95
N LYS A 524 31.51 12.71 7.78
CA LYS A 524 32.86 12.85 7.19
C LYS A 524 33.29 11.53 6.55
N PHE A 525 33.83 11.59 5.34
CA PHE A 525 34.36 10.43 4.65
C PHE A 525 35.50 10.75 3.71
N GLU A 526 36.22 9.71 3.30
CA GLU A 526 37.29 9.76 2.32
C GLU A 526 37.12 8.68 1.26
N LEU A 527 37.55 8.97 0.03
CA LEU A 527 37.78 7.96 -0.98
C LEU A 527 39.28 7.70 -1.07
N GLN A 528 39.63 6.41 -1.04
CA GLN A 528 41.04 6.03 -0.94
C GLN A 528 41.35 4.92 -1.96
N THR A 529 42.60 4.92 -2.44
CA THR A 529 43.17 3.83 -3.24
C THR A 529 44.26 3.11 -2.44
N LYS A 530 44.47 1.83 -2.72
CA LYS A 530 45.51 1.03 -2.09
C LYS A 530 46.78 1.05 -2.95
N THR A 531 47.91 1.39 -2.34
CA THR A 531 49.26 1.32 -2.96
C THR A 531 50.15 0.50 -2.03
N GLY A 532 50.61 -0.67 -2.47
CA GLY A 532 51.19 -1.69 -1.60
C GLY A 532 50.20 -2.04 -0.48
N ASP A 533 50.64 -1.92 0.80
CA ASP A 533 49.78 -2.19 1.95
C ASP A 533 49.08 -0.95 2.52
N SER A 534 49.33 0.20 1.94
CA SER A 534 48.86 1.49 2.48
C SER A 534 47.68 2.02 1.66
N TRP A 535 46.73 2.67 2.35
CA TRP A 535 45.61 3.40 1.75
C TRP A 535 45.94 4.89 1.65
N ARG A 536 45.73 5.46 0.46
CA ARG A 536 45.98 6.89 0.19
C ARG A 536 44.69 7.59 -0.19
N THR A 537 44.38 8.69 0.48
CA THR A 537 43.19 9.53 0.24
C THR A 537 43.40 10.34 -1.04
N PHE A 538 42.43 10.27 -1.97
CA PHE A 538 42.38 11.12 -3.16
C PHE A 538 41.18 12.07 -3.17
N TYR A 539 40.17 11.83 -2.30
CA TYR A 539 39.04 12.70 -2.13
C TYR A 539 38.53 12.68 -0.69
N THR A 540 38.11 13.87 -0.17
CA THR A 540 37.50 14.01 1.16
C THR A 540 36.14 14.70 1.02
N GLY A 541 35.12 14.20 1.70
CA GLY A 541 33.77 14.74 1.72
C GLY A 541 33.22 14.86 3.13
N SER A 542 32.22 15.75 3.30
CA SER A 542 31.59 16.03 4.60
C SER A 542 30.22 15.41 4.77
N LYS A 543 29.54 15.00 3.69
CA LYS A 543 28.18 14.46 3.73
C LYS A 543 27.93 13.63 2.49
N ILE A 544 27.25 12.49 2.66
CA ILE A 544 26.81 11.64 1.55
C ILE A 544 25.34 11.89 1.22
N GLY A 545 24.43 11.57 2.13
CA GLY A 545 22.99 11.67 1.89
C GLY A 545 22.52 10.72 0.78
N GLU A 546 21.36 11.05 0.21
CA GLU A 546 20.68 10.18 -0.77
C GLU A 546 21.40 10.05 -2.12
N SER A 547 22.21 11.05 -2.50
CA SER A 547 22.76 11.12 -3.86
C SER A 547 23.97 12.04 -3.89
N PHE A 548 25.09 11.52 -3.43
CA PHE A 548 26.36 12.20 -3.52
C PHE A 548 27.03 11.85 -4.85
N THR A 549 27.54 12.87 -5.55
CA THR A 549 28.38 12.72 -6.74
C THR A 549 29.59 13.62 -6.62
N ALA A 550 30.74 13.12 -7.01
CA ALA A 550 31.95 13.93 -7.13
C ALA A 550 32.71 13.57 -8.41
N SER A 551 33.29 14.60 -9.03
CA SER A 551 34.28 14.45 -10.09
C SER A 551 35.65 14.88 -9.57
N PHE A 552 36.71 14.18 -9.95
CA PHE A 552 38.06 14.42 -9.52
C PHE A 552 39.05 14.14 -10.65
N LYS A 553 40.30 14.50 -10.49
CA LYS A 553 41.37 14.15 -11.44
C LYS A 553 41.40 12.63 -11.63
N PRO A 554 41.59 12.12 -12.86
CA PRO A 554 41.65 10.68 -13.10
C PRO A 554 42.61 9.96 -12.13
N VAL A 555 42.09 8.92 -11.51
CA VAL A 555 42.81 8.06 -10.56
C VAL A 555 42.84 6.66 -11.14
N THR A 556 44.02 6.01 -11.16
CA THR A 556 44.17 4.61 -11.61
C THR A 556 44.49 3.74 -10.42
N ALA A 557 43.67 2.73 -10.16
CA ALA A 557 43.87 1.78 -9.07
C ALA A 557 43.07 0.48 -9.31
N ARG A 558 43.51 -0.60 -8.67
CA ARG A 558 42.75 -1.86 -8.57
C ARG A 558 41.87 -1.89 -7.34
N HIS A 559 42.34 -1.44 -6.20
CA HIS A 559 41.62 -1.45 -4.93
C HIS A 559 41.20 -0.04 -4.53
N VAL A 560 39.90 0.14 -4.29
CA VAL A 560 39.29 1.42 -3.90
C VAL A 560 38.45 1.21 -2.66
N ARG A 561 38.40 2.20 -1.76
CA ARG A 561 37.45 2.16 -0.64
C ARG A 561 36.81 3.50 -0.36
N LEU A 562 35.59 3.44 0.14
CA LEU A 562 34.90 4.49 0.87
C LEU A 562 35.25 4.30 2.35
N ASN A 563 35.99 5.25 2.95
CA ASN A 563 36.33 5.26 4.35
C ASN A 563 35.48 6.29 5.07
N ILE A 564 34.53 5.85 5.89
CA ILE A 564 33.63 6.69 6.68
C ILE A 564 34.29 6.97 8.02
N ILE A 565 34.67 8.22 8.22
CA ILE A 565 35.42 8.67 9.42
C ILE A 565 34.46 8.95 10.56
N GLU A 566 33.32 9.60 10.24
CA GLU A 566 32.31 10.02 11.22
C GLU A 566 30.92 9.85 10.68
N ALA A 567 30.05 9.25 11.52
CA ALA A 567 28.62 9.16 11.30
C ALA A 567 27.87 9.33 12.62
N SER A 568 26.63 9.88 12.56
CA SER A 568 25.77 10.05 13.74
C SER A 568 25.30 8.72 14.33
N HIS A 569 25.13 7.70 13.48
CA HIS A 569 24.72 6.32 13.82
C HIS A 569 25.44 5.34 12.88
N VAL A 570 25.13 4.05 13.00
CA VAL A 570 25.70 3.00 12.14
C VAL A 570 25.60 3.38 10.66
N PRO A 571 26.74 3.46 9.93
CA PRO A 571 26.72 3.78 8.51
C PRO A 571 25.97 2.73 7.71
N THR A 572 25.19 3.17 6.72
CA THR A 572 24.39 2.28 5.89
C THR A 572 24.34 2.81 4.47
N ILE A 573 24.99 2.13 3.54
CA ILE A 573 25.19 2.58 2.16
C ILE A 573 24.36 1.72 1.20
N TRP A 574 23.51 2.36 0.39
CA TRP A 574 22.77 1.71 -0.67
C TRP A 574 23.72 1.30 -1.81
N GLU A 575 24.56 2.24 -2.28
CA GLU A 575 25.35 2.00 -3.48
C GLU A 575 26.60 2.86 -3.53
N VAL A 576 27.69 2.30 -4.08
CA VAL A 576 28.95 2.99 -4.42
C VAL A 576 29.33 2.63 -5.86
N GLN A 577 29.39 3.62 -6.74
CA GLN A 577 29.68 3.43 -8.15
C GLN A 577 30.87 4.29 -8.57
N PHE A 578 31.83 3.71 -9.28
CA PHE A 578 32.97 4.44 -9.86
C PHE A 578 32.86 4.43 -11.40
N PHE A 579 33.08 5.58 -12.02
CA PHE A 579 32.94 5.74 -13.47
C PHE A 579 34.25 6.20 -14.11
N GLY A 580 34.57 5.62 -15.27
CA GLY A 580 35.69 6.06 -16.10
C GLY A 580 35.52 7.51 -16.58
N ALA A 581 36.60 8.13 -17.06
CA ALA A 581 36.51 9.43 -17.72
C ALA A 581 35.55 9.32 -18.91
N GLU A 582 34.54 10.21 -18.99
CA GLU A 582 33.77 10.34 -20.23
C GLU A 582 34.76 10.67 -21.35
N LYS A 583 34.84 9.80 -22.37
CA LYS A 583 35.52 10.16 -23.61
C LYS A 583 34.80 11.38 -24.15
N GLY A 584 35.48 12.52 -24.14
CA GLY A 584 34.91 13.79 -24.55
C GLY A 584 34.11 13.63 -25.87
N LYS A 585 32.91 14.25 -25.87
CA LYS A 585 32.12 14.45 -27.10
C LYS A 585 32.81 15.43 -28.00
#